data_f7df2b38c8ec7c317c8566a38f5f87a0
#
_entry.id   f7df2b38c8ec7c317c8566a38f5f87a0
#
_cell.length_a   1.000
_cell.length_b   1.000
_cell.length_c   1.000
_cell.angle_alpha   90.00
_cell.angle_beta   90.00
_cell.angle_gamma   90.00
#
_symmetry.space_group_name_H-M   'P 1'
#
loop_
_entity.id
_entity.type
_entity.pdbx_description
1 polymer ?
#
loop_
_entity_poly.entity_id
_entity_poly.type
_entity_poly.pdbx_seq_one_letter_code
_entity_poly.pdbx_strand_id
1 'polypeptide(L)'
;MICFEYMKKSDFSVLAQEIFNILADNMEKIAPTGNSREDDFKLWFGAVSDGMNREERQIILIKENQVIAGFFQYYTNADTFMMEEIQFKPQYQGKGVFRKLYGYILENINCNPQFVEAYASIHNKKSIGILEKLGLSNTGLNKNGRSYHFKGEFSDLIKWYKNER
;
A
#
# COMPACT_ATOMS: atom_id res chain seq x y z
N MET A 1 18.16 -9.47 7.14
CA MET A 1 16.92 -10.27 7.00
C MET A 1 15.72 -9.35 7.01
N ILE A 2 14.85 -9.48 6.04
CA ILE A 2 13.60 -8.71 5.96
C ILE A 2 12.58 -9.30 6.93
N CYS A 3 11.94 -8.44 7.70
CA CYS A 3 10.83 -8.83 8.57
C CYS A 3 9.67 -7.83 8.43
N PHE A 4 8.50 -8.27 8.85
CA PHE A 4 7.25 -7.50 8.77
C PHE A 4 6.65 -7.39 10.16
N GLU A 5 6.11 -6.22 10.48
CA GLU A 5 5.38 -6.03 11.74
C GLU A 5 4.27 -5.01 11.58
N TYR A 6 3.14 -5.24 12.23
CA TYR A 6 2.08 -4.24 12.31
C TYR A 6 2.56 -3.08 13.18
N MET A 7 2.45 -1.87 12.64
CA MET A 7 2.77 -0.65 13.37
C MET A 7 1.70 -0.40 14.45
N LYS A 8 2.13 -0.10 15.66
CA LYS A 8 1.20 0.37 16.70
C LYS A 8 0.71 1.76 16.34
N LYS A 9 -0.59 2.01 16.52
CA LYS A 9 -1.18 3.34 16.25
C LYS A 9 -0.48 4.44 17.04
N SER A 10 -0.07 4.15 18.27
CA SER A 10 0.66 5.09 19.13
C SER A 10 2.04 5.48 18.58
N ASP A 11 2.63 4.69 17.69
CA ASP A 11 3.95 4.97 17.10
C ASP A 11 3.85 5.80 15.83
N PHE A 12 2.65 6.01 15.28
CA PHE A 12 2.49 6.68 14.00
C PHE A 12 3.05 8.10 14.02
N SER A 13 2.77 8.88 15.05
CA SER A 13 3.27 10.27 15.12
C SER A 13 4.81 10.36 15.11
N VAL A 14 5.49 9.35 15.64
CA VAL A 14 6.96 9.28 15.66
C VAL A 14 7.52 8.82 14.31
N LEU A 15 6.87 7.83 13.68
CA LEU A 15 7.37 7.18 12.46
C LEU A 15 6.86 7.83 11.18
N ALA A 16 5.86 8.70 11.27
CA ALA A 16 5.16 9.26 10.12
C ALA A 16 6.09 9.95 9.11
N GLN A 17 7.04 10.75 9.59
CA GLN A 17 7.95 11.46 8.70
C GLN A 17 8.84 10.51 7.89
N GLU A 18 9.33 9.46 8.53
CA GLU A 18 10.17 8.46 7.87
C GLU A 18 9.38 7.68 6.81
N ILE A 19 8.16 7.26 7.14
CA ILE A 19 7.26 6.57 6.23
C ILE A 19 6.90 7.48 5.05
N PHE A 20 6.51 8.73 5.33
CA PHE A 20 6.16 9.69 4.30
C PHE A 20 7.33 9.96 3.35
N ASN A 21 8.55 10.04 3.86
CA ASN A 21 9.71 10.29 3.02
C ASN A 21 9.91 9.17 1.98
N ILE A 22 9.64 7.92 2.33
CA ILE A 22 9.70 6.81 1.36
C ILE A 22 8.67 7.02 0.25
N LEU A 23 7.44 7.34 0.62
CA LEU A 23 6.36 7.63 -0.33
C LEU A 23 6.71 8.82 -1.23
N ALA A 24 7.12 9.93 -0.63
CA ALA A 24 7.41 11.16 -1.36
C ALA A 24 8.59 11.00 -2.32
N ASP A 25 9.66 10.34 -1.89
CA ASP A 25 10.83 10.10 -2.74
C ASP A 25 10.47 9.29 -3.99
N ASN A 26 9.61 8.29 -3.83
CA ASN A 26 9.17 7.46 -4.96
C ASN A 26 8.18 8.20 -5.86
N MET A 27 7.18 8.86 -5.28
CA MET A 27 6.09 9.48 -6.04
C MET A 27 6.48 10.80 -6.70
N GLU A 28 7.46 11.50 -6.17
CA GLU A 28 7.98 12.74 -6.78
C GLU A 28 8.44 12.53 -8.23
N LYS A 29 8.95 11.35 -8.53
CA LYS A 29 9.41 10.97 -9.87
C LYS A 29 8.27 10.52 -10.79
N ILE A 30 7.13 10.13 -10.24
CA ILE A 30 6.02 9.52 -10.97
C ILE A 30 4.89 10.53 -11.18
N ALA A 31 4.45 11.18 -10.09
CA ALA A 31 3.29 12.07 -10.08
C ALA A 31 3.51 13.18 -9.05
N PRO A 32 4.37 14.17 -9.37
CA PRO A 32 4.61 15.29 -8.46
C PRO A 32 3.32 16.09 -8.23
N THR A 33 3.11 16.53 -6.99
CA THR A 33 1.89 17.26 -6.60
C THR A 33 1.94 18.75 -6.97
N GLY A 34 3.13 19.30 -7.13
CA GLY A 34 3.33 20.74 -7.30
C GLY A 34 3.36 21.51 -5.98
N ASN A 35 3.06 20.86 -4.87
CA ASN A 35 3.14 21.46 -3.52
C ASN A 35 4.54 21.28 -2.92
N SER A 36 4.84 22.00 -1.83
CA SER A 36 6.02 21.72 -1.04
C SER A 36 5.88 20.35 -0.35
N ARG A 37 7.01 19.71 -0.08
CA ARG A 37 7.01 18.43 0.64
C ARG A 37 6.41 18.58 2.04
N GLU A 38 6.63 19.69 2.69
CA GLU A 38 6.04 19.99 4.01
C GLU A 38 4.52 20.05 3.96
N ASP A 39 3.96 20.71 2.95
CA ASP A 39 2.51 20.81 2.77
C ASP A 39 1.91 19.43 2.44
N ASP A 40 2.55 18.67 1.58
CA ASP A 40 2.14 17.30 1.26
C ASP A 40 2.18 16.40 2.50
N PHE A 41 3.21 16.53 3.32
CA PHE A 41 3.29 15.79 4.59
C PHE A 41 2.12 16.10 5.51
N LYS A 42 1.79 17.37 5.69
CA LYS A 42 0.67 17.78 6.55
C LYS A 42 -0.65 17.19 6.07
N LEU A 43 -0.91 17.23 4.77
CA LEU A 43 -2.13 16.66 4.18
C LEU A 43 -2.18 15.15 4.38
N TRP A 44 -1.09 14.47 4.06
CA TRP A 44 -0.99 13.03 4.20
C TRP A 44 -1.11 12.59 5.67
N PHE A 45 -0.39 13.25 6.57
CA PHE A 45 -0.44 12.95 8.00
C PHE A 45 -1.84 13.08 8.56
N GLY A 46 -2.54 14.17 8.22
CA GLY A 46 -3.91 14.39 8.64
C GLY A 46 -4.87 13.32 8.13
N ALA A 47 -4.77 12.97 6.85
CA ALA A 47 -5.63 11.97 6.23
C ALA A 47 -5.40 10.57 6.82
N VAL A 48 -4.14 10.18 7.01
CA VAL A 48 -3.81 8.85 7.56
C VAL A 48 -4.20 8.75 9.03
N SER A 49 -3.89 9.78 9.83
CA SER A 49 -4.29 9.83 11.26
C SER A 49 -5.78 9.70 11.42
N ASP A 50 -6.54 10.43 10.62
CA ASP A 50 -7.99 10.45 10.65
C ASP A 50 -8.57 9.07 10.28
N GLY A 51 -8.04 8.45 9.22
CA GLY A 51 -8.42 7.11 8.80
C GLY A 51 -8.10 6.04 9.85
N MET A 52 -6.94 6.13 10.52
CA MET A 52 -6.58 5.20 11.58
C MET A 52 -7.50 5.30 12.80
N ASN A 53 -8.09 6.47 13.02
CA ASN A 53 -9.03 6.68 14.13
C ASN A 53 -10.47 6.23 13.83
N ARG A 54 -10.88 6.28 12.56
CA ARG A 54 -12.27 6.01 12.14
C ARG A 54 -12.48 4.65 11.50
N GLU A 55 -11.44 4.08 10.91
CA GLU A 55 -11.49 2.84 10.14
C GLU A 55 -10.51 1.82 10.70
N GLU A 56 -10.69 0.55 10.35
CA GLU A 56 -9.71 -0.50 10.66
C GLU A 56 -8.50 -0.43 9.72
N ARG A 57 -7.94 0.76 9.59
CA ARG A 57 -6.73 0.99 8.80
C ARG A 57 -5.52 0.46 9.53
N GLN A 58 -4.70 -0.29 8.82
CA GLN A 58 -3.47 -0.88 9.32
C GLN A 58 -2.28 -0.41 8.50
N ILE A 59 -1.14 -0.27 9.16
CA ILE A 59 0.15 -0.09 8.49
C ILE A 59 1.07 -1.23 8.90
N ILE A 60 1.65 -1.91 7.92
CA ILE A 60 2.68 -2.92 8.14
C ILE A 60 4.03 -2.28 7.80
N LEU A 61 4.95 -2.31 8.74
CA LEU A 61 6.32 -1.87 8.53
C LEU A 61 7.13 -3.03 7.96
N ILE A 62 7.93 -2.72 6.95
CA ILE A 62 8.86 -3.65 6.31
C ILE A 62 10.24 -3.21 6.75
N LYS A 63 10.96 -4.07 7.47
CA LYS A 63 12.24 -3.72 8.08
C LYS A 63 13.36 -4.65 7.66
N GLU A 64 14.54 -4.11 7.55
CA GLU A 64 15.77 -4.88 7.47
C GLU A 64 16.73 -4.38 8.56
N ASN A 65 17.13 -5.28 9.46
CA ASN A 65 18.06 -4.94 10.57
C ASN A 65 17.59 -3.71 11.35
N GLN A 66 16.30 -3.68 11.71
CA GLN A 66 15.65 -2.59 12.46
C GLN A 66 15.48 -1.27 11.70
N VAL A 67 15.88 -1.22 10.43
CA VAL A 67 15.69 -0.04 9.57
C VAL A 67 14.45 -0.23 8.72
N ILE A 68 13.60 0.80 8.63
CA ILE A 68 12.41 0.76 7.78
C ILE A 68 12.83 0.77 6.31
N ALA A 69 12.50 -0.31 5.61
CA ALA A 69 12.76 -0.50 4.19
C ALA A 69 11.55 -0.12 3.32
N GLY A 70 10.37 -0.11 3.93
CA GLY A 70 9.12 0.18 3.24
C GLY A 70 7.93 0.06 4.17
N PHE A 71 6.74 0.25 3.61
CA PHE A 71 5.50 0.07 4.36
C PHE A 71 4.35 -0.33 3.44
N PHE A 72 3.33 -0.91 4.05
CA PHE A 72 2.07 -1.27 3.38
C PHE A 72 0.91 -0.78 4.24
N GLN A 73 0.02 -0.02 3.63
CA GLN A 73 -1.16 0.54 4.28
C GLN A 73 -2.41 -0.03 3.64
N TYR A 74 -3.31 -0.53 4.46
CA TYR A 74 -4.57 -1.08 3.98
C TYR A 74 -5.68 -0.92 5.03
N TYR A 75 -6.91 -1.10 4.61
CA TYR A 75 -8.02 -1.33 5.52
C TYR A 75 -8.95 -2.39 4.95
N THR A 76 -9.78 -2.95 5.83
CA THR A 76 -10.84 -3.86 5.43
C THR A 76 -12.17 -3.26 5.84
N ASN A 77 -13.16 -3.40 4.98
CA ASN A 77 -14.54 -3.15 5.32
C ASN A 77 -15.35 -4.41 4.99
N ALA A 78 -16.67 -4.41 5.21
CA ALA A 78 -17.56 -5.58 5.13
C ALA A 78 -17.06 -6.75 4.27
N ASP A 79 -16.76 -6.53 3.01
CA ASP A 79 -16.38 -7.55 2.04
C ASP A 79 -15.14 -7.22 1.21
N THR A 80 -14.50 -6.09 1.47
CA THR A 80 -13.40 -5.59 0.64
C THR A 80 -12.11 -5.41 1.43
N PHE A 81 -11.02 -5.91 0.85
CA PHE A 81 -9.66 -5.61 1.25
C PHE A 81 -9.17 -4.45 0.37
N MET A 82 -9.04 -3.27 0.97
CA MET A 82 -8.58 -2.07 0.25
C MET A 82 -7.09 -1.86 0.48
N MET A 83 -6.31 -2.02 -0.58
CA MET A 83 -4.87 -1.74 -0.57
C MET A 83 -4.68 -0.25 -0.89
N GLU A 84 -4.23 0.52 0.09
CA GLU A 84 -4.13 1.97 -0.06
C GLU A 84 -2.76 2.42 -0.56
N GLU A 85 -1.70 1.89 0.05
CA GLU A 85 -0.34 2.33 -0.26
C GLU A 85 0.66 1.20 -0.02
N ILE A 86 1.57 0.99 -0.95
CA ILE A 86 2.71 0.12 -0.80
C ILE A 86 3.94 0.81 -1.35
N GLN A 87 4.94 1.01 -0.51
CA GLN A 87 6.18 1.68 -0.89
C GLN A 87 7.39 0.97 -0.35
N PHE A 88 8.39 0.80 -1.19
CA PHE A 88 9.71 0.30 -0.82
C PHE A 88 10.76 1.34 -1.18
N LYS A 89 11.79 1.46 -0.36
CA LYS A 89 12.99 2.17 -0.79
C LYS A 89 13.56 1.50 -2.07
N PRO A 90 14.16 2.25 -2.99
CA PRO A 90 14.59 1.70 -4.29
C PRO A 90 15.45 0.44 -4.21
N GLN A 91 16.33 0.36 -3.21
CA GLN A 91 17.24 -0.78 -3.04
C GLN A 91 16.53 -2.10 -2.67
N TYR A 92 15.27 -2.03 -2.26
CA TYR A 92 14.48 -3.21 -1.90
C TYR A 92 13.47 -3.62 -2.96
N GLN A 93 13.33 -2.84 -4.02
CA GLN A 93 12.41 -3.14 -5.11
C GLN A 93 12.94 -4.28 -5.97
N GLY A 94 12.04 -5.14 -6.46
CA GLY A 94 12.38 -6.23 -7.38
C GLY A 94 13.10 -7.42 -6.76
N LYS A 95 13.14 -7.53 -5.42
CA LYS A 95 13.89 -8.60 -4.72
C LYS A 95 13.00 -9.65 -4.05
N GLY A 96 11.77 -9.79 -4.51
CA GLY A 96 10.84 -10.78 -3.95
C GLY A 96 10.23 -10.40 -2.61
N VAL A 97 10.52 -9.21 -2.08
CA VAL A 97 9.97 -8.73 -0.81
C VAL A 97 8.45 -8.60 -0.89
N PHE A 98 7.96 -8.15 -2.02
CA PHE A 98 6.53 -7.96 -2.30
C PHE A 98 5.73 -9.26 -2.05
N ARG A 99 6.19 -10.40 -2.58
CA ARG A 99 5.52 -11.67 -2.39
C ARG A 99 5.54 -12.13 -0.94
N LYS A 100 6.65 -11.95 -0.25
CA LYS A 100 6.78 -12.29 1.17
C LYS A 100 5.83 -11.45 2.02
N LEU A 101 5.67 -10.18 1.68
CA LEU A 101 4.72 -9.29 2.34
C LEU A 101 3.29 -9.82 2.23
N TYR A 102 2.87 -10.25 1.03
CA TYR A 102 1.53 -10.81 0.85
C TYR A 102 1.32 -12.10 1.65
N GLY A 103 2.35 -12.93 1.78
CA GLY A 103 2.29 -14.08 2.67
C GLY A 103 2.00 -13.68 4.10
N TYR A 104 2.70 -12.68 4.59
CA TYR A 104 2.49 -12.16 5.94
C TYR A 104 1.08 -11.59 6.13
N ILE A 105 0.58 -10.83 5.15
CA ILE A 105 -0.78 -10.28 5.20
C ILE A 105 -1.81 -11.40 5.26
N LEU A 106 -1.72 -12.39 4.37
CA LEU A 106 -2.69 -13.48 4.28
C LEU A 106 -2.71 -14.34 5.54
N GLU A 107 -1.59 -14.46 6.23
CA GLU A 107 -1.50 -15.19 7.51
C GLU A 107 -2.09 -14.41 8.69
N ASN A 108 -2.12 -13.08 8.61
CA ASN A 108 -2.48 -12.22 9.74
C ASN A 108 -3.81 -11.48 9.56
N ILE A 109 -4.42 -11.53 8.40
CA ILE A 109 -5.71 -10.86 8.16
C ILE A 109 -6.81 -11.61 8.90
N ASN A 110 -7.61 -10.89 9.71
CA ASN A 110 -8.62 -11.48 10.58
C ASN A 110 -10.03 -11.51 9.97
N CYS A 111 -10.12 -11.40 8.66
CA CYS A 111 -11.39 -11.40 7.95
C CYS A 111 -11.24 -12.22 6.67
N ASN A 112 -12.37 -12.46 6.03
CA ASN A 112 -12.42 -13.21 4.77
C ASN A 112 -13.09 -12.34 3.71
N PRO A 113 -12.39 -11.33 3.17
CA PRO A 113 -12.98 -10.43 2.18
C PRO A 113 -13.26 -11.19 0.89
N GLN A 114 -14.29 -10.74 0.17
CA GLN A 114 -14.62 -11.25 -1.14
C GLN A 114 -13.82 -10.55 -2.23
N PHE A 115 -13.63 -9.23 -2.09
CA PHE A 115 -13.03 -8.38 -3.10
C PHE A 115 -11.72 -7.78 -2.62
N VAL A 116 -10.88 -7.41 -3.59
CA VAL A 116 -9.70 -6.58 -3.37
C VAL A 116 -9.78 -5.37 -4.28
N GLU A 117 -9.47 -4.20 -3.76
CA GLU A 117 -9.48 -2.93 -4.49
C GLU A 117 -8.20 -2.14 -4.25
N ALA A 118 -7.83 -1.33 -5.23
CA ALA A 118 -6.68 -0.44 -5.13
C ALA A 118 -6.83 0.70 -6.14
N TYR A 119 -6.04 1.76 -5.93
CA TYR A 119 -5.90 2.85 -6.90
C TYR A 119 -4.43 2.94 -7.32
N ALA A 120 -4.20 3.34 -8.57
CA ALA A 120 -2.86 3.64 -9.07
C ALA A 120 -2.91 4.90 -9.93
N SER A 121 -1.92 5.78 -9.76
CA SER A 121 -1.76 6.95 -10.62
C SER A 121 -1.71 6.51 -12.08
N ILE A 122 -2.35 7.27 -12.98
CA ILE A 122 -2.31 7.01 -14.42
C ILE A 122 -0.88 7.02 -14.98
N HIS A 123 0.06 7.65 -14.27
CA HIS A 123 1.47 7.72 -14.63
C HIS A 123 2.31 6.60 -14.02
N ASN A 124 1.75 5.81 -13.11
CA ASN A 124 2.48 4.74 -12.43
C ASN A 124 2.29 3.40 -13.14
N LYS A 125 2.94 3.25 -14.29
CA LYS A 125 2.86 2.05 -15.12
C LYS A 125 3.29 0.78 -14.39
N LYS A 126 4.27 0.89 -13.49
CA LYS A 126 4.76 -0.24 -12.71
C LYS A 126 3.68 -0.76 -11.75
N SER A 127 3.03 0.13 -11.01
CA SER A 127 1.93 -0.25 -10.11
C SER A 127 0.75 -0.83 -10.88
N ILE A 128 0.39 -0.23 -12.01
CA ILE A 128 -0.68 -0.73 -12.88
C ILE A 128 -0.39 -2.18 -13.29
N GLY A 129 0.82 -2.45 -13.78
CA GLY A 129 1.22 -3.79 -14.17
C GLY A 129 1.21 -4.79 -13.02
N ILE A 130 1.61 -4.37 -11.82
CA ILE A 130 1.56 -5.21 -10.62
C ILE A 130 0.11 -5.56 -10.26
N LEU A 131 -0.80 -4.58 -10.24
CA LEU A 131 -2.21 -4.82 -9.90
C LEU A 131 -2.86 -5.79 -10.89
N GLU A 132 -2.55 -5.67 -12.17
CA GLU A 132 -3.04 -6.61 -13.19
C GLU A 132 -2.53 -8.03 -12.94
N LYS A 133 -1.26 -8.18 -12.56
CA LYS A 133 -0.69 -9.50 -12.21
C LYS A 133 -1.34 -10.13 -10.98
N LEU A 134 -1.80 -9.30 -10.05
CA LEU A 134 -2.53 -9.77 -8.86
C LEU A 134 -3.96 -10.21 -9.18
N GLY A 135 -4.42 -10.02 -10.39
CA GLY A 135 -5.76 -10.41 -10.81
C GLY A 135 -6.80 -9.28 -10.75
N LEU A 136 -6.37 -8.04 -10.53
CA LEU A 136 -7.29 -6.91 -10.53
C LEU A 136 -7.48 -6.36 -11.93
N SER A 137 -8.69 -5.88 -12.20
CA SER A 137 -9.04 -5.25 -13.46
C SER A 137 -9.25 -3.75 -13.27
N ASN A 138 -8.83 -2.97 -14.25
CA ASN A 138 -9.04 -1.53 -14.29
C ASN A 138 -10.53 -1.25 -14.55
N THR A 139 -11.17 -0.55 -13.62
CA THR A 139 -12.59 -0.19 -13.74
C THR A 139 -12.82 1.22 -14.26
N GLY A 140 -11.74 1.98 -14.48
CA GLY A 140 -11.82 3.34 -15.01
C GLY A 140 -11.17 4.37 -14.11
N LEU A 141 -11.28 5.63 -14.49
CA LEU A 141 -10.70 6.75 -13.77
C LEU A 141 -11.50 7.07 -12.49
N ASN A 142 -10.80 7.51 -11.44
CA ASN A 142 -11.44 8.08 -10.27
C ASN A 142 -11.99 9.49 -10.60
N LYS A 143 -12.69 10.12 -9.64
CA LYS A 143 -13.39 11.41 -9.85
C LYS A 143 -12.47 12.52 -10.35
N ASN A 144 -11.24 12.60 -9.86
CA ASN A 144 -10.32 13.67 -10.25
C ASN A 144 -9.51 13.35 -11.52
N GLY A 145 -9.68 12.15 -12.11
CA GLY A 145 -9.00 11.72 -13.32
C GLY A 145 -7.51 11.45 -13.18
N ARG A 146 -6.99 11.40 -11.96
CA ARG A 146 -5.54 11.24 -11.69
C ARG A 146 -5.13 9.79 -11.43
N SER A 147 -6.09 8.93 -11.12
CA SER A 147 -5.85 7.53 -10.80
C SER A 147 -6.87 6.63 -11.44
N TYR A 148 -6.45 5.40 -11.75
CA TYR A 148 -7.36 4.32 -12.10
C TYR A 148 -7.78 3.58 -10.84
N HIS A 149 -9.04 3.16 -10.81
CA HIS A 149 -9.56 2.22 -9.82
C HIS A 149 -9.40 0.80 -10.33
N PHE A 150 -8.92 -0.09 -9.46
CA PHE A 150 -8.76 -1.52 -9.75
C PHE A 150 -9.58 -2.34 -8.78
N LYS A 151 -10.20 -3.39 -9.28
CA LYS A 151 -10.98 -4.31 -8.47
C LYS A 151 -10.78 -5.75 -8.96
N GLY A 152 -10.77 -6.69 -8.04
CA GLY A 152 -10.68 -8.11 -8.32
C GLY A 152 -11.26 -8.96 -7.21
N GLU A 153 -11.25 -10.28 -7.43
CA GLU A 153 -11.63 -11.24 -6.41
C GLU A 153 -10.47 -11.50 -5.46
N PHE A 154 -10.75 -11.52 -4.16
CA PHE A 154 -9.72 -11.85 -3.17
C PHE A 154 -9.15 -13.25 -3.39
N SER A 155 -9.96 -14.18 -3.89
CA SER A 155 -9.50 -15.54 -4.25
C SER A 155 -8.44 -15.54 -5.34
N ASP A 156 -8.49 -14.60 -6.28
CA ASP A 156 -7.46 -14.47 -7.32
C ASP A 156 -6.13 -13.98 -6.75
N LEU A 157 -6.17 -13.10 -5.76
CA LEU A 157 -4.98 -12.68 -5.02
C LEU A 157 -4.33 -13.87 -4.30
N ILE A 158 -5.13 -14.71 -3.68
CA ILE A 158 -4.66 -15.93 -3.02
C ILE A 158 -4.01 -16.88 -4.03
N LYS A 159 -4.64 -17.10 -5.19
CA LYS A 159 -4.08 -17.92 -6.27
C LYS A 159 -2.74 -17.40 -6.75
N TRP A 160 -2.64 -16.10 -6.97
CA TRP A 160 -1.39 -15.46 -7.35
C TRP A 160 -0.30 -15.75 -6.31
N TYR A 161 -0.62 -15.58 -5.03
CA TYR A 161 0.34 -15.81 -3.95
C TYR A 161 0.82 -17.27 -3.93
N LYS A 162 -0.11 -18.21 -4.05
CA LYS A 162 0.22 -19.64 -4.07
C LYS A 162 0.90 -20.09 -5.37
N ASN A 163 1.04 -19.18 -6.32
CA ASN A 163 1.60 -19.47 -7.64
C ASN A 163 0.84 -20.58 -8.38
N GLU A 164 -0.47 -20.59 -8.22
CA GLU A 164 -1.36 -21.48 -8.95
C GLU A 164 -1.54 -20.97 -10.37
N ARG A 165 -0.98 -21.69 -11.29
CA ARG A 165 -1.01 -21.35 -12.72
C ARG A 165 -2.13 -22.10 -13.43
#